data_6fb29cd19ad7fa49b5aef315bf124f78
#
_entry.id   6fb29cd19ad7fa49b5aef315bf124f78
#
_cell.length_a   1.000
_cell.length_b   1.000
_cell.length_c   1.000
_cell.angle_alpha   90.00
_cell.angle_beta   90.00
_cell.angle_gamma   90.00
#
_symmetry.space_group_name_H-M   'P 1'
#
loop_
_entity.id
_entity.type
_entity.pdbx_description
1 polymer ?
#
loop_
_entity_poly.entity_id
_entity_poly.type
_entity_poly.pdbx_seq_one_letter_code
_entity_poly.pdbx_strand_id
1 'polypeptide(L)'
;MTRKLLLLPLLPLLLVLLGFRADDKPAYRLFTAAGKPATYDQMLQALARADVVFFGEQHNDPIGHWLELQLTKDLLRLKQGQLVLGLEMFERDVQPLVDQYTTGELTDKEFAAQSRPWPNYATDYQPLLALARQQKFRVVGTNVPRRYASLVAKGSLTALDTLAAATKAWLVPLPLAVDYELPGYKNMAKMFGDDAAHAAGVHNIIQAQALKDATMAHFLAQARPAGHLLLHLNGSYHSDNHDGILAYLRQANPQLRVLTISTVSQEQVDKLEKDNQQKADFVLAVPADMTKTY
;
A
#
# COMPACT_ATOMS: atom_id res chain seq x y z
N MET A 1 -24.77 -74.68 40.91
CA MET A 1 -23.67 -73.72 40.97
C MET A 1 -23.88 -72.66 39.89
N THR A 2 -24.51 -71.58 40.23
CA THR A 2 -24.85 -70.49 39.29
C THR A 2 -23.89 -69.33 39.47
N ARG A 3 -23.01 -69.08 38.49
CA ARG A 3 -22.10 -67.94 38.46
C ARG A 3 -22.85 -66.69 38.08
N LYS A 4 -22.97 -65.74 39.00
CA LYS A 4 -23.44 -64.39 38.73
C LYS A 4 -22.32 -63.57 38.07
N LEU A 5 -22.52 -63.14 36.80
CA LEU A 5 -21.69 -62.15 36.14
C LEU A 5 -22.00 -60.77 36.72
N LEU A 6 -21.03 -60.14 37.34
CA LEU A 6 -21.07 -58.71 37.68
C LEU A 6 -20.78 -57.90 36.44
N LEU A 7 -21.77 -57.21 35.91
CA LEU A 7 -21.62 -56.15 34.93
C LEU A 7 -21.19 -54.85 35.66
N LEU A 8 -19.89 -54.46 35.50
CA LEU A 8 -19.45 -53.12 35.86
C LEU A 8 -19.99 -52.13 34.84
N PRO A 9 -20.62 -51.00 35.27
CA PRO A 9 -20.98 -49.94 34.33
C PRO A 9 -19.70 -49.19 33.89
N LEU A 10 -19.44 -49.20 32.57
CA LEU A 10 -18.45 -48.30 31.94
C LEU A 10 -19.02 -46.88 32.04
N LEU A 11 -18.43 -46.08 32.94
CA LEU A 11 -18.67 -44.64 33.01
C LEU A 11 -17.91 -43.99 31.85
N PRO A 12 -18.55 -43.31 30.89
CA PRO A 12 -17.82 -42.60 29.86
C PRO A 12 -17.10 -41.42 30.51
N LEU A 13 -15.78 -41.46 30.51
CA LEU A 13 -14.90 -40.36 30.91
C LEU A 13 -15.03 -39.28 29.84
N LEU A 14 -15.93 -38.31 30.09
CA LEU A 14 -16.08 -37.10 29.26
C LEU A 14 -14.83 -36.25 29.51
N LEU A 15 -13.79 -36.43 28.66
CA LEU A 15 -12.65 -35.53 28.60
C LEU A 15 -13.15 -34.16 28.09
N VAL A 16 -13.50 -33.28 29.02
CA VAL A 16 -13.64 -31.87 28.73
C VAL A 16 -12.24 -31.35 28.41
N LEU A 17 -11.91 -31.30 27.12
CA LEU A 17 -10.79 -30.54 26.61
C LEU A 17 -11.10 -29.06 26.89
N LEU A 18 -10.82 -28.60 28.11
CA LEU A 18 -10.60 -27.21 28.39
C LEU A 18 -9.35 -26.83 27.56
N GLY A 19 -9.60 -26.45 26.32
CA GLY A 19 -8.57 -25.81 25.51
C GLY A 19 -8.15 -24.56 26.27
N PHE A 20 -6.97 -24.62 26.91
CA PHE A 20 -6.26 -23.42 27.26
C PHE A 20 -6.12 -22.65 25.96
N ARG A 21 -6.94 -21.62 25.74
CA ARG A 21 -6.61 -20.56 24.82
C ARG A 21 -5.35 -19.94 25.42
N ALA A 22 -4.19 -20.37 24.97
CA ALA A 22 -3.01 -19.54 25.13
C ALA A 22 -3.42 -18.15 24.62
N ASP A 23 -3.15 -17.13 25.41
CA ASP A 23 -3.27 -15.75 24.95
C ASP A 23 -2.21 -15.58 23.84
N ASP A 24 -2.61 -15.96 22.63
CA ASP A 24 -1.79 -15.83 21.44
C ASP A 24 -1.65 -14.33 21.16
N LYS A 25 -0.41 -13.88 20.93
CA LYS A 25 -0.11 -12.50 20.55
C LYS A 25 0.24 -12.44 19.07
N PRO A 26 -0.75 -12.43 18.18
CA PRO A 26 -0.49 -12.39 16.76
C PRO A 26 0.16 -11.06 16.36
N ALA A 27 1.20 -11.14 15.53
CA ALA A 27 1.85 -9.95 14.98
C ALA A 27 0.95 -9.17 14.02
N TYR A 28 -0.05 -9.84 13.45
CA TYR A 28 -1.07 -9.20 12.60
C TYR A 28 -2.29 -10.09 12.43
N ARG A 29 -3.36 -9.51 11.91
CA ARG A 29 -4.54 -10.21 11.40
C ARG A 29 -4.99 -9.59 10.09
N LEU A 30 -5.56 -10.41 9.22
CA LEU A 30 -6.16 -9.97 7.97
C LEU A 30 -7.69 -10.04 8.08
N PHE A 31 -8.32 -9.04 7.49
CA PHE A 31 -9.79 -8.93 7.44
C PHE A 31 -10.24 -8.56 6.03
N THR A 32 -11.45 -8.93 5.68
CA THR A 32 -12.16 -8.37 4.53
C THR A 32 -12.63 -6.94 4.84
N ALA A 33 -13.06 -6.19 3.84
CA ALA A 33 -13.67 -4.86 4.01
C ALA A 33 -14.76 -4.82 5.09
N ALA A 34 -15.57 -5.88 5.20
CA ALA A 34 -16.65 -5.98 6.20
C ALA A 34 -16.18 -6.41 7.62
N GLY A 35 -14.86 -6.47 7.85
CA GLY A 35 -14.30 -6.85 9.14
C GLY A 35 -14.38 -8.34 9.47
N LYS A 36 -14.66 -9.21 8.50
CA LYS A 36 -14.59 -10.67 8.70
C LYS A 36 -13.13 -11.13 8.59
N PRO A 37 -12.66 -12.03 9.48
CA PRO A 37 -11.33 -12.61 9.35
C PRO A 37 -11.07 -13.18 7.95
N ALA A 38 -9.89 -12.95 7.42
CA ALA A 38 -9.43 -13.48 6.15
C ALA A 38 -8.07 -14.17 6.33
N THR A 39 -7.77 -15.14 5.48
CA THR A 39 -6.45 -15.76 5.43
C THR A 39 -5.59 -15.07 4.38
N TYR A 40 -4.26 -15.19 4.52
CA TYR A 40 -3.32 -14.70 3.52
C TYR A 40 -3.58 -15.32 2.14
N ASP A 41 -3.87 -16.63 2.08
CA ASP A 41 -4.18 -17.30 0.81
C ASP A 41 -5.46 -16.77 0.17
N GLN A 42 -6.53 -16.55 0.93
CA GLN A 42 -7.76 -15.94 0.40
C GLN A 42 -7.49 -14.56 -0.21
N MET A 43 -6.73 -13.72 0.48
CA MET A 43 -6.29 -12.42 -0.03
C MET A 43 -5.46 -12.59 -1.31
N LEU A 44 -4.41 -13.40 -1.26
CA LEU A 44 -3.49 -13.63 -2.38
C LEU A 44 -4.22 -14.11 -3.65
N GLN A 45 -5.14 -15.07 -3.52
CA GLN A 45 -5.92 -15.59 -4.65
C GLN A 45 -6.86 -14.53 -5.25
N ALA A 46 -7.41 -13.64 -4.43
CA ALA A 46 -8.21 -12.52 -4.93
C ALA A 46 -7.34 -11.51 -5.68
N LEU A 47 -6.22 -11.11 -5.09
CA LEU A 47 -5.28 -10.14 -5.64
C LEU A 47 -4.65 -10.61 -6.96
N ALA A 48 -4.33 -11.89 -7.07
CA ALA A 48 -3.77 -12.46 -8.30
C ALA A 48 -4.68 -12.35 -9.53
N ARG A 49 -5.97 -12.10 -9.33
CA ARG A 49 -6.97 -11.89 -10.40
C ARG A 49 -7.17 -10.43 -10.77
N ALA A 50 -6.60 -9.50 -9.98
CA ALA A 50 -6.69 -8.07 -10.27
C ALA A 50 -5.76 -7.66 -11.42
N ASP A 51 -6.03 -6.49 -11.98
CA ASP A 51 -5.14 -5.79 -12.89
C ASP A 51 -4.15 -4.93 -12.13
N VAL A 52 -4.64 -4.27 -11.07
CA VAL A 52 -3.87 -3.38 -10.20
C VAL A 52 -4.20 -3.71 -8.75
N VAL A 53 -3.18 -3.80 -7.93
CA VAL A 53 -3.27 -3.96 -6.48
C VAL A 53 -2.57 -2.78 -5.82
N PHE A 54 -3.25 -2.11 -4.90
CA PHE A 54 -2.63 -1.11 -4.03
C PHE A 54 -2.42 -1.72 -2.65
N PHE A 55 -1.20 -1.63 -2.15
CA PHE A 55 -0.88 -1.95 -0.76
C PHE A 55 -0.61 -0.64 -0.02
N GLY A 56 -1.58 -0.24 0.79
CA GLY A 56 -1.51 0.93 1.65
C GLY A 56 -0.75 0.60 2.93
N GLU A 57 0.45 1.14 3.07
CA GLU A 57 1.34 0.90 4.19
C GLU A 57 1.23 1.97 5.29
N GLN A 58 1.66 1.60 6.49
CA GLN A 58 2.17 2.53 7.50
C GLN A 58 3.68 2.60 7.31
N HIS A 59 4.22 3.75 6.91
CA HIS A 59 5.60 3.91 6.42
C HIS A 59 6.71 3.41 7.35
N ASN A 60 6.40 3.15 8.60
CA ASN A 60 7.35 2.68 9.61
C ASN A 60 6.93 1.38 10.28
N ASP A 61 6.00 0.62 9.68
CA ASP A 61 5.53 -0.64 10.24
C ASP A 61 6.26 -1.85 9.65
N PRO A 62 7.10 -2.57 10.43
CA PRO A 62 7.91 -3.66 9.91
C PRO A 62 7.09 -4.87 9.45
N ILE A 63 5.88 -5.07 9.98
CA ILE A 63 5.01 -6.17 9.56
C ILE A 63 4.41 -5.88 8.20
N GLY A 64 3.98 -4.62 7.96
CA GLY A 64 3.53 -4.17 6.65
C GLY A 64 4.61 -4.42 5.59
N HIS A 65 5.83 -3.92 5.81
CA HIS A 65 6.95 -4.07 4.87
C HIS A 65 7.37 -5.52 4.64
N TRP A 66 7.34 -6.35 5.70
CA TRP A 66 7.58 -7.78 5.53
C TRP A 66 6.51 -8.43 4.63
N LEU A 67 5.23 -8.10 4.83
CA LEU A 67 4.13 -8.63 4.00
C LEU A 67 4.18 -8.11 2.57
N GLU A 68 4.58 -6.87 2.32
CA GLU A 68 4.82 -6.34 0.98
C GLU A 68 5.83 -7.18 0.20
N LEU A 69 6.95 -7.53 0.86
CA LEU A 69 7.97 -8.39 0.25
C LEU A 69 7.44 -9.80 0.00
N GLN A 70 6.70 -10.41 0.94
CA GLN A 70 6.11 -11.74 0.75
C GLN A 70 5.07 -11.73 -0.37
N LEU A 71 4.16 -10.74 -0.37
CA LEU A 71 3.14 -10.58 -1.39
C LEU A 71 3.76 -10.39 -2.79
N THR A 72 4.81 -9.57 -2.89
CA THR A 72 5.53 -9.36 -4.14
C THR A 72 6.10 -10.67 -4.68
N LYS A 73 6.74 -11.50 -3.84
CA LYS A 73 7.27 -12.81 -4.21
C LYS A 73 6.16 -13.76 -4.69
N ASP A 74 5.06 -13.82 -3.95
CA ASP A 74 3.98 -14.74 -4.26
C ASP A 74 3.21 -14.33 -5.52
N LEU A 75 2.91 -13.04 -5.70
CA LEU A 75 2.29 -12.53 -6.92
C LEU A 75 3.20 -12.71 -8.13
N LEU A 76 4.51 -12.46 -8.00
CA LEU A 76 5.49 -12.70 -9.07
C LEU A 76 5.47 -14.16 -9.51
N ARG A 77 5.45 -15.10 -8.57
CA ARG A 77 5.36 -16.54 -8.83
C ARG A 77 4.03 -16.91 -9.50
N LEU A 78 2.89 -16.47 -8.97
CA LEU A 78 1.56 -16.77 -9.50
C LEU A 78 1.33 -16.17 -10.88
N LYS A 79 1.90 -14.99 -11.15
CA LYS A 79 1.83 -14.31 -12.45
C LYS A 79 2.95 -14.72 -13.41
N GLN A 80 3.78 -15.72 -13.07
CA GLN A 80 4.86 -16.22 -13.90
C GLN A 80 5.80 -15.11 -14.42
N GLY A 81 6.14 -14.16 -13.55
CA GLY A 81 6.98 -13.01 -13.88
C GLY A 81 6.24 -11.81 -14.46
N GLN A 82 4.96 -11.92 -14.80
CA GLN A 82 4.15 -10.83 -15.36
C GLN A 82 3.69 -9.87 -14.23
N LEU A 83 4.65 -9.22 -13.58
CA LEU A 83 4.46 -8.26 -12.49
C LEU A 83 5.19 -6.95 -12.81
N VAL A 84 4.57 -5.84 -12.48
CA VAL A 84 5.20 -4.52 -12.38
C VAL A 84 5.05 -4.05 -10.93
N LEU A 85 6.12 -3.59 -10.31
CA LEU A 85 6.11 -3.02 -8.98
C LEU A 85 6.19 -1.49 -9.08
N GLY A 86 5.15 -0.80 -8.65
CA GLY A 86 5.13 0.65 -8.48
C GLY A 86 5.46 1.03 -7.04
N LEU A 87 6.30 2.04 -6.85
CA LEU A 87 6.73 2.48 -5.52
C LEU A 87 6.55 4.00 -5.38
N GLU A 88 5.74 4.42 -4.40
CA GLU A 88 5.63 5.82 -4.02
C GLU A 88 6.95 6.39 -3.54
N MET A 89 7.76 5.58 -2.87
CA MET A 89 9.00 5.95 -2.20
C MET A 89 10.07 6.46 -3.15
N PHE A 90 9.92 6.22 -4.45
CA PHE A 90 10.80 6.74 -5.49
C PHE A 90 10.10 7.78 -6.35
N GLU A 91 10.73 8.95 -6.43
CA GLU A 91 10.29 10.07 -7.26
C GLU A 91 10.55 9.78 -8.73
N ARG A 92 9.77 10.37 -9.63
CA ARG A 92 9.90 10.15 -11.07
C ARG A 92 11.26 10.51 -11.67
N ASP A 93 11.92 11.53 -11.13
CA ASP A 93 13.23 11.98 -11.63
C ASP A 93 14.38 11.02 -11.24
N VAL A 94 14.14 10.07 -10.33
CA VAL A 94 15.12 9.01 -10.03
C VAL A 94 14.87 7.70 -10.79
N GLN A 95 13.85 7.63 -11.67
CA GLN A 95 13.58 6.42 -12.45
C GLN A 95 14.82 5.89 -13.20
N PRO A 96 15.66 6.72 -13.84
CA PRO A 96 16.85 6.21 -14.49
C PRO A 96 17.81 5.46 -13.55
N LEU A 97 17.90 5.90 -12.28
CA LEU A 97 18.72 5.21 -11.27
C LEU A 97 18.07 3.89 -10.84
N VAL A 98 16.73 3.84 -10.72
CA VAL A 98 16.00 2.59 -10.45
C VAL A 98 16.25 1.58 -11.57
N ASP A 99 16.20 2.01 -12.83
CA ASP A 99 16.45 1.16 -13.99
C ASP A 99 17.89 0.63 -13.98
N GLN A 100 18.89 1.49 -13.77
CA GLN A 100 20.30 1.11 -13.67
C GLN A 100 20.58 0.15 -12.52
N TYR A 101 19.92 0.35 -11.37
CA TYR A 101 20.06 -0.58 -10.24
C TYR A 101 19.46 -1.95 -10.54
N THR A 102 18.26 -2.00 -11.09
CA THR A 102 17.57 -3.26 -11.39
C THR A 102 18.21 -4.04 -12.54
N THR A 103 18.92 -3.37 -13.47
CA THR A 103 19.76 -4.01 -14.50
C THR A 103 21.11 -4.45 -13.99
N GLY A 104 21.54 -3.96 -12.82
CA GLY A 104 22.83 -4.32 -12.21
C GLY A 104 23.97 -3.39 -12.55
N GLU A 105 23.69 -2.25 -13.17
CA GLU A 105 24.70 -1.22 -13.51
C GLU A 105 25.16 -0.44 -12.28
N LEU A 106 24.29 -0.30 -11.26
CA LEU A 106 24.63 0.34 -9.99
C LEU A 106 24.72 -0.69 -8.86
N THR A 107 25.67 -0.47 -7.97
CA THR A 107 25.73 -1.17 -6.67
C THR A 107 24.70 -0.60 -5.68
N ASP A 108 24.40 -1.32 -4.60
CA ASP A 108 23.51 -0.85 -3.52
C ASP A 108 23.97 0.50 -2.95
N LYS A 109 25.29 0.66 -2.75
CA LYS A 109 25.90 1.87 -2.21
C LYS A 109 25.75 3.06 -3.16
N GLU A 110 26.00 2.86 -4.46
CA GLU A 110 25.88 3.91 -5.47
C GLU A 110 24.43 4.36 -5.65
N PHE A 111 23.51 3.39 -5.69
CA PHE A 111 22.08 3.69 -5.77
C PHE A 111 21.61 4.48 -4.55
N ALA A 112 21.90 4.02 -3.33
CA ALA A 112 21.52 4.71 -2.10
C ALA A 112 22.09 6.14 -2.02
N ALA A 113 23.32 6.34 -2.49
CA ALA A 113 23.95 7.67 -2.48
C ALA A 113 23.31 8.68 -3.46
N GLN A 114 22.68 8.20 -4.55
CA GLN A 114 22.18 9.05 -5.63
C GLN A 114 20.65 9.18 -5.66
N SER A 115 19.92 8.17 -5.21
CA SER A 115 18.46 8.08 -5.37
C SER A 115 17.64 8.85 -4.32
N ARG A 116 18.30 9.47 -3.35
CA ARG A 116 17.61 10.17 -2.24
C ARG A 116 16.58 9.30 -1.51
N PRO A 117 16.95 8.08 -1.07
CA PRO A 117 16.00 7.16 -0.50
C PRO A 117 15.48 7.65 0.86
N TRP A 118 14.35 7.10 1.27
CA TRP A 118 13.80 7.33 2.60
C TRP A 118 14.69 6.73 3.70
N PRO A 119 14.59 7.19 4.96
CA PRO A 119 15.47 6.72 6.04
C PRO A 119 15.45 5.21 6.28
N ASN A 120 14.31 4.58 6.09
CA ASN A 120 14.09 3.13 6.24
C ASN A 120 14.38 2.32 4.97
N TYR A 121 14.96 2.93 3.95
CA TYR A 121 15.22 2.26 2.66
C TYR A 121 15.93 0.92 2.81
N ALA A 122 16.98 0.87 3.62
CA ALA A 122 17.84 -0.30 3.72
C ALA A 122 17.11 -1.55 4.30
N THR A 123 16.16 -1.34 5.19
CA THR A 123 15.37 -2.41 5.82
C THR A 123 14.09 -2.74 5.05
N ASP A 124 13.42 -1.73 4.53
CA ASP A 124 12.03 -1.87 4.10
C ASP A 124 11.89 -1.95 2.57
N TYR A 125 12.66 -1.16 1.81
CA TYR A 125 12.51 -1.07 0.35
C TYR A 125 13.64 -1.68 -0.47
N GLN A 126 14.88 -1.70 0.06
CA GLN A 126 16.00 -2.35 -0.63
C GLN A 126 15.76 -3.83 -0.92
N PRO A 127 15.14 -4.63 -0.03
CA PRO A 127 14.83 -6.03 -0.33
C PRO A 127 13.91 -6.21 -1.55
N LEU A 128 12.98 -5.29 -1.79
CA LEU A 128 12.09 -5.30 -2.96
C LEU A 128 12.85 -5.00 -4.26
N LEU A 129 13.75 -4.00 -4.24
CA LEU A 129 14.58 -3.70 -5.39
C LEU A 129 15.60 -4.81 -5.69
N ALA A 130 16.19 -5.41 -4.65
CA ALA A 130 17.07 -6.56 -4.78
C ALA A 130 16.35 -7.77 -5.41
N LEU A 131 15.10 -8.02 -4.99
CA LEU A 131 14.24 -9.03 -5.61
C LEU A 131 13.98 -8.72 -7.08
N ALA A 132 13.68 -7.46 -7.42
CA ALA A 132 13.44 -7.03 -8.79
C ALA A 132 14.68 -7.24 -9.68
N ARG A 133 15.86 -6.87 -9.19
CA ARG A 133 17.13 -7.12 -9.85
C ARG A 133 17.38 -8.61 -10.07
N GLN A 134 17.17 -9.44 -9.04
CA GLN A 134 17.37 -10.90 -9.12
C GLN A 134 16.39 -11.57 -10.08
N GLN A 135 15.12 -11.19 -10.04
CA GLN A 135 14.03 -11.81 -10.81
C GLN A 135 13.73 -11.08 -12.13
N LYS A 136 14.42 -9.98 -12.40
CA LYS A 136 14.35 -9.19 -13.66
C LYS A 136 12.93 -8.71 -14.01
N PHE A 137 12.17 -8.24 -13.03
CA PHE A 137 10.88 -7.60 -13.28
C PHE A 137 10.97 -6.08 -13.11
N ARG A 138 10.02 -5.38 -13.73
CA ARG A 138 10.02 -3.92 -13.80
C ARG A 138 9.64 -3.28 -12.48
N VAL A 139 10.42 -2.26 -12.08
CA VAL A 139 10.11 -1.35 -10.97
C VAL A 139 9.90 0.06 -11.50
N VAL A 140 8.90 0.76 -10.96
CA VAL A 140 8.54 2.12 -11.35
C VAL A 140 8.45 3.01 -10.11
N GLY A 141 9.30 4.01 -10.02
CA GLY A 141 9.12 5.13 -9.11
C GLY A 141 7.95 5.98 -9.61
N THR A 142 6.96 6.21 -8.79
CA THR A 142 5.69 6.77 -9.26
C THR A 142 5.43 8.19 -8.75
N ASN A 143 6.08 8.61 -7.65
CA ASN A 143 5.77 9.86 -6.99
C ASN A 143 6.32 11.08 -7.75
N VAL A 144 5.62 12.18 -7.62
CA VAL A 144 6.12 13.48 -8.08
C VAL A 144 7.37 13.87 -7.27
N PRO A 145 8.40 14.47 -7.89
CA PRO A 145 9.53 14.98 -7.13
C PRO A 145 9.08 15.95 -6.04
N ARG A 146 9.48 15.68 -4.80
CA ARG A 146 9.02 16.38 -3.57
C ARG A 146 9.08 17.90 -3.68
N ARG A 147 10.11 18.43 -4.39
CA ARG A 147 10.25 19.87 -4.61
C ARG A 147 9.06 20.51 -5.32
N TYR A 148 8.39 19.77 -6.23
CA TYR A 148 7.23 20.30 -6.96
C TYR A 148 5.95 20.20 -6.14
N ALA A 149 5.75 19.13 -5.38
CA ALA A 149 4.65 19.08 -4.41
C ALA A 149 4.78 20.20 -3.35
N SER A 150 6.01 20.47 -2.88
CA SER A 150 6.29 21.57 -1.96
C SER A 150 6.06 22.95 -2.60
N LEU A 151 6.34 23.11 -3.90
CA LEU A 151 6.07 24.33 -4.65
C LEU A 151 4.56 24.60 -4.71
N VAL A 152 3.77 23.56 -5.02
CA VAL A 152 2.30 23.63 -5.07
C VAL A 152 1.71 23.92 -3.69
N ALA A 153 2.19 23.27 -2.63
CA ALA A 153 1.72 23.54 -1.27
C ALA A 153 1.91 25.00 -0.83
N LYS A 154 2.92 25.70 -1.39
CA LYS A 154 3.21 27.11 -1.10
C LYS A 154 2.48 28.09 -2.04
N GLY A 155 2.29 27.71 -3.30
CA GLY A 155 1.87 28.65 -4.36
C GLY A 155 0.77 28.15 -5.29
N SER A 156 0.04 27.07 -4.95
CA SER A 156 -0.96 26.41 -5.79
C SER A 156 -0.38 25.69 -7.02
N LEU A 157 -1.24 25.00 -7.78
CA LEU A 157 -0.86 24.34 -9.06
C LEU A 157 -0.31 25.31 -10.11
N THR A 158 -0.72 26.57 -10.09
CA THR A 158 -0.20 27.59 -11.02
C THR A 158 1.30 27.84 -10.89
N ALA A 159 1.89 27.52 -9.73
CA ALA A 159 3.34 27.57 -9.56
C ALA A 159 4.11 26.62 -10.50
N LEU A 160 3.44 25.63 -11.09
CA LEU A 160 4.03 24.70 -12.05
C LEU A 160 4.03 25.23 -13.50
N ASP A 161 3.33 26.31 -13.79
CA ASP A 161 3.17 26.82 -15.16
C ASP A 161 4.52 27.22 -15.77
N THR A 162 5.42 27.76 -14.94
CA THR A 162 6.75 28.25 -15.35
C THR A 162 7.79 27.14 -15.51
N LEU A 163 7.46 25.90 -15.18
CA LEU A 163 8.39 24.79 -15.31
C LEU A 163 8.71 24.46 -16.78
N ALA A 164 9.98 24.15 -17.04
CA ALA A 164 10.43 23.67 -18.35
C ALA A 164 9.70 22.37 -18.75
N ALA A 165 9.51 22.16 -20.05
CA ALA A 165 8.83 20.97 -20.59
C ALA A 165 9.49 19.65 -20.11
N ALA A 166 10.84 19.59 -20.08
CA ALA A 166 11.56 18.41 -19.58
C ALA A 166 11.25 18.09 -18.12
N THR A 167 11.00 19.11 -17.30
CA THR A 167 10.59 18.94 -15.90
C THR A 167 9.14 18.47 -15.79
N LYS A 168 8.26 19.02 -16.60
CA LYS A 168 6.84 18.62 -16.66
C LYS A 168 6.67 17.15 -17.05
N ALA A 169 7.64 16.54 -17.73
CA ALA A 169 7.65 15.12 -18.04
C ALA A 169 7.73 14.18 -16.81
N TRP A 170 8.06 14.71 -15.63
CA TRP A 170 8.01 13.95 -14.36
C TRP A 170 6.68 14.07 -13.60
N LEU A 171 5.72 14.79 -14.16
CA LEU A 171 4.43 15.07 -13.55
C LEU A 171 3.31 14.45 -14.38
N VAL A 172 2.13 14.37 -13.79
CA VAL A 172 0.90 14.20 -14.56
C VAL A 172 0.78 15.35 -15.57
N PRO A 173 0.20 15.14 -16.79
CA PRO A 173 -0.08 16.23 -17.71
C PRO A 173 -0.89 17.35 -17.05
N LEU A 174 -0.48 18.59 -17.27
CA LEU A 174 -1.16 19.78 -16.77
C LEU A 174 -2.05 20.39 -17.87
N PRO A 175 -3.16 21.08 -17.53
CA PRO A 175 -3.62 21.37 -16.18
C PRO A 175 -4.25 20.17 -15.47
N LEU A 176 -4.06 20.06 -14.14
CA LEU A 176 -4.66 19.05 -13.29
C LEU A 176 -5.98 19.58 -12.71
N ALA A 177 -7.08 18.85 -12.95
CA ALA A 177 -8.33 19.07 -12.25
C ALA A 177 -8.29 18.40 -10.87
N VAL A 178 -8.63 19.14 -9.82
CA VAL A 178 -8.70 18.65 -8.44
C VAL A 178 -10.15 18.58 -8.01
N ASP A 179 -10.58 17.37 -7.62
CA ASP A 179 -11.89 17.18 -7.01
C ASP A 179 -11.75 17.30 -5.48
N TYR A 180 -12.08 18.48 -4.96
CA TYR A 180 -12.03 18.75 -3.51
C TYR A 180 -13.11 18.01 -2.72
N GLU A 181 -14.11 17.42 -3.41
CA GLU A 181 -15.18 16.67 -2.78
C GLU A 181 -14.78 15.22 -2.44
N LEU A 182 -13.62 14.75 -2.91
CA LEU A 182 -13.10 13.44 -2.54
C LEU A 182 -13.01 13.30 -1.02
N PRO A 183 -13.51 12.18 -0.44
CA PRO A 183 -13.54 11.98 1.00
C PRO A 183 -12.18 12.17 1.68
N GLY A 184 -11.10 11.68 1.09
CA GLY A 184 -9.74 11.85 1.59
C GLY A 184 -9.32 13.32 1.68
N TYR A 185 -9.62 14.12 0.66
CA TYR A 185 -9.28 15.55 0.63
C TYR A 185 -10.15 16.37 1.59
N LYS A 186 -11.44 16.02 1.72
CA LYS A 186 -12.29 16.59 2.77
C LYS A 186 -11.79 16.30 4.18
N ASN A 187 -11.37 15.07 4.42
CA ASN A 187 -10.81 14.69 5.72
C ASN A 187 -9.48 15.43 5.98
N MET A 188 -8.65 15.61 4.95
CA MET A 188 -7.43 16.42 5.06
C MET A 188 -7.76 17.88 5.42
N ALA A 189 -8.76 18.49 4.77
CA ALA A 189 -9.18 19.84 5.08
C ALA A 189 -9.62 20.00 6.56
N LYS A 190 -10.41 19.04 7.07
CA LYS A 190 -10.88 19.03 8.46
C LYS A 190 -9.74 18.97 9.50
N MET A 191 -8.59 18.38 9.17
CA MET A 191 -7.43 18.35 10.06
C MET A 191 -6.88 19.76 10.38
N PHE A 192 -7.20 20.76 9.56
CA PHE A 192 -6.83 22.16 9.76
C PHE A 192 -7.93 22.99 10.47
N GLY A 193 -9.05 22.35 10.85
CA GLY A 193 -10.22 22.98 11.50
C GLY A 193 -11.37 23.23 10.50
N ASP A 194 -12.58 23.24 11.01
CA ASP A 194 -13.81 23.32 10.18
C ASP A 194 -13.88 24.62 9.36
N ASP A 195 -13.38 25.73 9.90
CA ASP A 195 -13.37 27.04 9.22
C ASP A 195 -12.24 27.16 8.18
N ALA A 196 -11.24 26.30 8.23
CA ALA A 196 -10.06 26.36 7.37
C ALA A 196 -10.25 25.68 6.00
N ALA A 197 -11.34 24.96 5.82
CA ALA A 197 -11.58 24.16 4.58
C ALA A 197 -11.52 25.02 3.28
N HIS A 198 -11.83 26.31 3.37
CA HIS A 198 -11.78 27.26 2.24
C HIS A 198 -10.55 28.18 2.26
N ALA A 199 -9.67 28.05 3.24
CA ALA A 199 -8.44 28.84 3.26
C ALA A 199 -7.50 28.45 2.11
N ALA A 200 -6.96 29.45 1.41
CA ALA A 200 -6.09 29.21 0.25
C ALA A 200 -4.90 28.28 0.57
N GLY A 201 -4.34 28.37 1.79
CA GLY A 201 -3.26 27.48 2.23
C GLY A 201 -3.68 26.02 2.31
N VAL A 202 -4.91 25.73 2.77
CA VAL A 202 -5.45 24.36 2.84
C VAL A 202 -5.72 23.83 1.44
N HIS A 203 -6.29 24.63 0.55
CA HIS A 203 -6.47 24.26 -0.86
C HIS A 203 -5.13 23.92 -1.52
N ASN A 204 -4.08 24.70 -1.27
CA ASN A 204 -2.76 24.43 -1.82
C ASN A 204 -2.17 23.08 -1.32
N ILE A 205 -2.39 22.74 -0.04
CA ILE A 205 -1.98 21.44 0.53
C ILE A 205 -2.74 20.30 -0.16
N ILE A 206 -4.06 20.45 -0.36
CA ILE A 206 -4.88 19.47 -1.07
C ILE A 206 -4.40 19.35 -2.53
N GLN A 207 -4.11 20.47 -3.21
CA GLN A 207 -3.56 20.45 -4.56
C GLN A 207 -2.21 19.74 -4.65
N ALA A 208 -1.35 19.90 -3.65
CA ALA A 208 -0.08 19.18 -3.57
C ALA A 208 -0.28 17.67 -3.38
N GLN A 209 -1.27 17.28 -2.58
CA GLN A 209 -1.66 15.88 -2.42
C GLN A 209 -2.25 15.33 -3.72
N ALA A 210 -3.17 16.04 -4.34
CA ALA A 210 -3.77 15.70 -5.64
C ALA A 210 -2.72 15.55 -6.74
N LEU A 211 -1.70 16.42 -6.76
CA LEU A 211 -0.58 16.31 -7.70
C LEU A 211 0.20 14.99 -7.50
N LYS A 212 0.42 14.56 -6.25
CA LYS A 212 1.06 13.26 -5.97
C LYS A 212 0.18 12.12 -6.48
N ASP A 213 -1.09 12.10 -6.06
CA ASP A 213 -2.05 11.04 -6.41
C ASP A 213 -2.21 10.90 -7.93
N ALA A 214 -2.44 12.01 -8.61
CA ALA A 214 -2.59 12.04 -10.07
C ALA A 214 -1.30 11.63 -10.81
N THR A 215 -0.13 12.04 -10.29
CA THR A 215 1.16 11.66 -10.88
C THR A 215 1.39 10.17 -10.72
N MET A 216 1.16 9.61 -9.53
CA MET A 216 1.25 8.18 -9.29
C MET A 216 0.31 7.40 -10.20
N ALA A 217 -0.96 7.79 -10.27
CA ALA A 217 -1.95 7.16 -11.16
C ALA A 217 -1.52 7.18 -12.64
N HIS A 218 -1.02 8.33 -13.11
CA HIS A 218 -0.57 8.51 -14.50
C HIS A 218 0.57 7.54 -14.86
N PHE A 219 1.63 7.48 -14.04
CA PHE A 219 2.77 6.62 -14.33
C PHE A 219 2.47 5.14 -14.12
N LEU A 220 1.56 4.78 -13.21
CA LEU A 220 1.07 3.42 -13.05
C LEU A 220 0.33 2.95 -14.32
N ALA A 221 -0.56 3.79 -14.85
CA ALA A 221 -1.30 3.47 -16.08
C ALA A 221 -0.37 3.26 -17.27
N GLN A 222 0.69 4.08 -17.41
CA GLN A 222 1.68 3.94 -18.47
C GLN A 222 2.63 2.74 -18.29
N ALA A 223 2.88 2.35 -17.04
CA ALA A 223 3.88 1.33 -16.73
C ALA A 223 3.38 -0.10 -16.95
N ARG A 224 2.07 -0.32 -16.95
CA ARG A 224 1.46 -1.65 -16.98
C ARG A 224 1.32 -2.18 -18.41
N PRO A 225 2.07 -3.20 -18.84
CA PRO A 225 1.79 -3.91 -20.08
C PRO A 225 0.48 -4.70 -19.96
N ALA A 226 -0.19 -4.92 -21.09
CA ALA A 226 -1.39 -5.76 -21.10
C ALA A 226 -1.10 -7.16 -20.52
N GLY A 227 -2.00 -7.67 -19.69
CA GLY A 227 -1.85 -8.96 -19.02
C GLY A 227 -0.97 -8.99 -17.79
N HIS A 228 -0.17 -7.97 -17.52
CA HIS A 228 0.62 -7.88 -16.28
C HIS A 228 -0.24 -7.41 -15.11
N LEU A 229 0.05 -7.94 -13.93
CA LEU A 229 -0.43 -7.38 -12.67
C LEU A 229 0.49 -6.24 -12.27
N LEU A 230 -0.08 -5.13 -11.84
CA LEU A 230 0.65 -4.03 -11.23
C LEU A 230 0.40 -4.06 -9.72
N LEU A 231 1.44 -4.20 -8.92
CA LEU A 231 1.41 -4.01 -7.47
C LEU A 231 2.00 -2.64 -7.16
N HIS A 232 1.27 -1.78 -6.47
CA HIS A 232 1.73 -0.48 -6.04
C HIS A 232 1.79 -0.40 -4.52
N LEU A 233 2.96 -0.02 -3.98
CA LEU A 233 3.17 0.22 -2.56
C LEU A 233 3.15 1.73 -2.31
N ASN A 234 2.28 2.15 -1.40
CA ASN A 234 2.06 3.57 -1.09
C ASN A 234 1.59 3.72 0.36
N GLY A 235 1.80 4.88 0.94
CA GLY A 235 1.16 5.21 2.22
C GLY A 235 -0.35 5.03 2.14
N SER A 236 -0.96 4.39 3.14
CA SER A 236 -2.38 3.99 3.13
C SER A 236 -3.31 5.15 2.78
N TYR A 237 -2.96 6.36 3.21
CA TYR A 237 -3.74 7.57 2.92
C TYR A 237 -3.98 7.85 1.43
N HIS A 238 -3.09 7.39 0.55
CA HIS A 238 -3.20 7.55 -0.90
C HIS A 238 -4.18 6.58 -1.58
N SER A 239 -4.61 5.51 -0.87
CA SER A 239 -5.48 4.46 -1.43
C SER A 239 -6.64 4.04 -0.52
N ASP A 240 -6.67 4.51 0.73
CA ASP A 240 -7.76 4.24 1.67
C ASP A 240 -9.11 4.73 1.11
N ASN A 241 -10.16 3.99 1.44
CA ASN A 241 -11.53 4.24 0.99
C ASN A 241 -11.70 4.22 -0.54
N HIS A 242 -10.74 3.61 -1.27
CA HIS A 242 -10.68 3.58 -2.73
C HIS A 242 -10.60 5.00 -3.36
N ASP A 243 -9.96 5.91 -2.66
CA ASP A 243 -9.81 7.33 -2.98
C ASP A 243 -8.38 7.66 -3.45
N GLY A 244 -8.00 8.93 -3.47
CA GLY A 244 -6.65 9.37 -3.84
C GLY A 244 -6.20 8.90 -5.22
N ILE A 245 -5.16 8.06 -5.29
CA ILE A 245 -4.62 7.54 -6.56
C ILE A 245 -5.70 6.82 -7.37
N LEU A 246 -6.59 6.08 -6.69
CA LEU A 246 -7.62 5.29 -7.37
C LEU A 246 -8.64 6.16 -8.10
N ALA A 247 -8.97 7.34 -7.58
CA ALA A 247 -9.90 8.27 -8.24
C ALA A 247 -9.36 8.68 -9.63
N TYR A 248 -8.09 9.09 -9.69
CA TYR A 248 -7.44 9.44 -10.96
C TYR A 248 -7.22 8.25 -11.88
N LEU A 249 -6.84 7.09 -11.33
CA LEU A 249 -6.64 5.89 -12.14
C LEU A 249 -7.93 5.41 -12.78
N ARG A 250 -9.06 5.41 -12.04
CA ARG A 250 -10.37 5.00 -12.53
C ARG A 250 -10.91 5.97 -13.59
N GLN A 251 -10.68 7.26 -13.43
CA GLN A 251 -11.06 8.24 -14.43
C GLN A 251 -10.39 7.99 -15.78
N ALA A 252 -9.11 7.63 -15.77
CA ALA A 252 -8.34 7.34 -16.99
C ALA A 252 -8.57 5.92 -17.51
N ASN A 253 -8.84 4.94 -16.64
CA ASN A 253 -8.89 3.51 -16.97
C ASN A 253 -10.03 2.80 -16.20
N PRO A 254 -11.31 3.09 -16.49
CA PRO A 254 -12.45 2.60 -15.72
C PRO A 254 -12.65 1.07 -15.81
N GLN A 255 -12.06 0.41 -16.81
CA GLN A 255 -12.16 -1.02 -17.02
C GLN A 255 -11.21 -1.86 -16.15
N LEU A 256 -10.25 -1.23 -15.46
CA LEU A 256 -9.29 -1.98 -14.65
C LEU A 256 -9.94 -2.56 -13.40
N ARG A 257 -9.67 -3.82 -13.16
CA ARG A 257 -9.99 -4.47 -11.89
C ARG A 257 -8.94 -4.10 -10.85
N VAL A 258 -9.32 -3.21 -9.93
CA VAL A 258 -8.45 -2.72 -8.87
C VAL A 258 -8.87 -3.32 -7.54
N LEU A 259 -7.92 -3.84 -6.77
CA LEU A 259 -8.10 -4.26 -5.38
C LEU A 259 -7.10 -3.54 -4.48
N THR A 260 -7.50 -3.36 -3.22
CA THR A 260 -6.73 -2.60 -2.23
C THR A 260 -6.49 -3.40 -0.97
N ILE A 261 -5.35 -3.16 -0.34
CA ILE A 261 -5.02 -3.55 1.03
C ILE A 261 -4.74 -2.26 1.79
N SER A 262 -5.24 -2.12 3.02
CA SER A 262 -4.87 -1.03 3.91
C SER A 262 -4.27 -1.58 5.20
N THR A 263 -3.11 -1.09 5.59
CA THR A 263 -2.50 -1.39 6.89
C THR A 263 -3.02 -0.40 7.92
N VAL A 264 -3.58 -0.92 9.00
CA VAL A 264 -4.09 -0.12 10.12
C VAL A 264 -3.44 -0.56 11.43
N SER A 265 -3.15 0.41 12.28
CA SER A 265 -2.63 0.18 13.62
C SER A 265 -3.77 0.28 14.63
N GLN A 266 -3.95 -0.75 15.48
CA GLN A 266 -5.00 -0.78 16.50
C GLN A 266 -4.53 -1.55 17.74
N GLU A 267 -5.17 -1.29 18.88
CA GLU A 267 -4.78 -1.89 20.17
C GLU A 267 -4.96 -3.41 20.21
N GLN A 268 -6.04 -3.91 19.65
CA GLN A 268 -6.35 -5.32 19.62
C GLN A 268 -6.57 -5.79 18.19
N VAL A 269 -5.76 -6.74 17.73
CA VAL A 269 -5.80 -7.20 16.35
C VAL A 269 -6.80 -8.33 16.08
N ASP A 270 -7.41 -8.94 17.09
CA ASP A 270 -8.32 -10.07 16.92
C ASP A 270 -9.66 -9.70 16.26
N LYS A 271 -10.05 -8.44 16.32
CA LYS A 271 -11.25 -7.91 15.71
C LYS A 271 -10.98 -6.56 15.09
N LEU A 272 -11.37 -6.39 13.83
CA LEU A 272 -11.22 -5.11 13.14
C LEU A 272 -12.12 -4.04 13.78
N GLU A 273 -11.53 -2.92 14.17
CA GLU A 273 -12.25 -1.76 14.67
C GLU A 273 -13.19 -1.19 13.61
N LYS A 274 -14.32 -0.63 14.07
CA LYS A 274 -15.38 -0.13 13.17
C LYS A 274 -14.88 0.92 12.19
N ASP A 275 -14.03 1.83 12.66
CA ASP A 275 -13.48 2.94 11.88
C ASP A 275 -12.45 2.48 10.84
N ASN A 276 -11.97 1.24 10.97
CA ASN A 276 -11.08 0.59 10.03
C ASN A 276 -11.80 -0.28 8.99
N GLN A 277 -13.11 -0.50 9.15
CA GLN A 277 -13.92 -1.22 8.15
C GLN A 277 -14.11 -0.37 6.89
N GLN A 278 -14.26 -1.04 5.75
CA GLN A 278 -14.47 -0.45 4.42
C GLN A 278 -13.33 0.43 3.89
N LYS A 279 -12.19 0.53 4.60
CA LYS A 279 -11.03 1.29 4.11
C LYS A 279 -10.42 0.69 2.85
N ALA A 280 -10.48 -0.64 2.72
CA ALA A 280 -9.92 -1.38 1.59
C ALA A 280 -10.67 -2.69 1.38
N ASP A 281 -10.39 -3.41 0.28
CA ASP A 281 -10.94 -4.76 0.04
C ASP A 281 -10.42 -5.76 1.10
N PHE A 282 -9.17 -5.58 1.51
CA PHE A 282 -8.56 -6.29 2.64
C PHE A 282 -7.91 -5.29 3.60
N VAL A 283 -8.01 -5.56 4.89
CA VAL A 283 -7.38 -4.74 5.94
C VAL A 283 -6.39 -5.59 6.71
N LEU A 284 -5.16 -5.11 6.78
CA LEU A 284 -4.08 -5.65 7.60
C LEU A 284 -4.06 -4.89 8.92
N ALA A 285 -4.52 -5.52 10.00
CA ALA A 285 -4.43 -4.95 11.35
C ALA A 285 -3.12 -5.38 12.02
N VAL A 286 -2.34 -4.40 12.48
CA VAL A 286 -1.10 -4.57 13.22
C VAL A 286 -1.24 -3.99 14.63
N PRO A 287 -0.53 -4.54 15.66
CA PRO A 287 -0.59 -3.99 17.00
C PRO A 287 -0.07 -2.56 17.08
N ALA A 288 -0.76 -1.70 17.82
CA ALA A 288 -0.36 -0.29 17.98
C ALA A 288 0.99 -0.13 18.68
N ASP A 289 1.36 -1.09 19.52
CA ASP A 289 2.64 -1.14 20.25
C ASP A 289 3.77 -1.82 19.46
N MET A 290 3.57 -2.15 18.18
CA MET A 290 4.61 -2.71 17.32
C MET A 290 5.80 -1.75 17.21
N THR A 291 7.01 -2.28 17.42
CA THR A 291 8.27 -1.53 17.23
C THR A 291 8.34 -1.00 15.80
N LYS A 292 8.69 0.28 15.66
CA LYS A 292 8.77 0.94 14.36
C LYS A 292 10.17 0.84 13.76
N THR A 293 10.27 0.97 12.43
CA THR A 293 11.55 0.88 11.69
C THR A 293 12.37 2.16 11.77
N TYR A 294 11.74 3.31 12.10
CA TYR A 294 12.40 4.61 12.35
C TYR A 294 11.50 5.54 13.17
#